data_1337c48d042a75c3da70de2d29906184
#
_entry.id   1337c48d042a75c3da70de2d29906184
#
_cell.length_a   1.000
_cell.length_b   1.000
_cell.length_c   1.000
_cell.angle_alpha   90.00
_cell.angle_beta   90.00
_cell.angle_gamma   90.00
#
_symmetry.space_group_name_H-M   'P 1'
#
loop_
_entity.id
_entity.type
_entity.pdbx_description
1 polymer ?
#
loop_
_entity_poly.entity_id
_entity_poly.type
_entity_poly.pdbx_seq_one_letter_code
_entity_poly.pdbx_strand_id
1 'polypeptide(L)'
;MSSSASRSQKERAFFQTEPWDTIDPNLVGIDSLKSRLQILLAEIIRREFPKIKAQIDKSLADAKHMLEALGSDRDSTEQQRKFLEEVAMKFQKIRDDAMETQYHKHHVLKTNKSLRLPTLVADRCDLLVKEIVRNGHAVQFDHDIDIDGELNDTGEDDYKDHNVTERTVVRNPGQDELDELMITPPILPVPEEKEVKKWIEEEYRASRGYDLEVMDPSILALLWQTQSQNWDFITRNFINDIIAYVHRFFCTLLTEVCPDTRTRDALLSRMMDDMLASYRRAIEHVNFILKVERFGTLITKNHYFADTLGKIRSKRRESDMKGLAFRGRQWHYSYAKETDTELLVRVSDLTKGRRYSSNLDQAVEDLHDLLLVYYKVARKRFVDAVIAQAVDYFLLTGEESPLNILTPPFISSMSAEQLEQIAGENMASKNKRHDLKKQIAALEEGKKVLKA
;
A
#
# COMPACT_ATOMS: atom_id res chain seq x y z
N MET A 1 70.52 -56.17 16.78
CA MET A 1 70.78 -55.99 15.34
C MET A 1 71.28 -57.27 14.64
N SER A 2 71.65 -58.37 15.34
CA SER A 2 72.16 -59.59 14.72
C SER A 2 71.12 -60.60 14.18
N SER A 3 69.83 -60.41 14.51
CA SER A 3 68.78 -61.38 14.13
C SER A 3 68.25 -61.20 12.67
N SER A 4 68.21 -59.97 12.13
CA SER A 4 67.66 -59.75 10.78
C SER A 4 68.59 -60.13 9.67
N ALA A 5 69.90 -59.89 9.82
CA ALA A 5 70.94 -60.32 8.84
C ALA A 5 71.04 -61.85 8.71
N SER A 6 70.93 -62.57 9.83
CA SER A 6 70.88 -64.03 9.85
C SER A 6 69.64 -64.62 9.16
N ARG A 7 68.51 -63.92 9.24
CA ARG A 7 67.26 -64.36 8.60
C ARG A 7 67.29 -64.17 7.07
N SER A 8 67.79 -63.09 6.60
CA SER A 8 67.93 -62.82 5.13
C SER A 8 68.93 -63.76 4.47
N GLN A 9 69.98 -64.15 5.22
CA GLN A 9 70.93 -65.20 4.70
C GLN A 9 70.31 -66.60 4.58
N LYS A 10 69.54 -66.99 5.58
CA LYS A 10 68.80 -68.27 5.54
C LYS A 10 67.73 -68.28 4.44
N GLU A 11 67.04 -67.17 4.28
CA GLU A 11 66.05 -67.04 3.21
C GLU A 11 66.67 -67.14 1.81
N ARG A 12 67.79 -66.45 1.53
CA ARG A 12 68.55 -66.58 0.25
C ARG A 12 69.02 -67.99 0.01
N ALA A 13 69.56 -68.69 1.02
CA ALA A 13 69.97 -70.04 0.90
C ALA A 13 68.79 -70.99 0.59
N PHE A 14 67.63 -70.77 1.17
CA PHE A 14 66.40 -71.53 0.91
C PHE A 14 65.92 -71.40 -0.53
N PHE A 15 65.93 -70.19 -1.09
CA PHE A 15 65.50 -69.95 -2.47
C PHE A 15 66.51 -70.37 -3.54
N GLN A 16 67.72 -70.82 -3.16
CA GLN A 16 68.76 -71.46 -4.03
C GLN A 16 68.67 -73.02 -4.11
N THR A 17 67.65 -73.62 -3.41
CA THR A 17 67.42 -75.04 -3.43
C THR A 17 66.23 -75.42 -4.32
N GLU A 18 66.28 -76.60 -5.00
CA GLU A 18 65.12 -77.11 -5.75
C GLU A 18 63.89 -77.26 -4.85
N PRO A 19 62.70 -76.92 -5.31
CA PRO A 19 62.30 -76.49 -6.66
C PRO A 19 62.33 -74.97 -6.88
N TRP A 20 62.81 -74.12 -5.93
CA TRP A 20 62.74 -72.68 -5.90
C TRP A 20 63.84 -71.97 -6.73
N ASP A 21 64.85 -72.65 -7.14
CA ASP A 21 66.02 -72.15 -7.91
C ASP A 21 65.66 -71.75 -9.35
N THR A 22 64.52 -72.22 -9.86
CA THR A 22 64.01 -71.89 -11.20
C THR A 22 63.25 -70.54 -11.23
N ILE A 23 62.97 -69.94 -10.08
CA ILE A 23 62.25 -68.68 -10.00
C ILE A 23 63.24 -67.50 -10.03
N ASP A 24 62.90 -66.45 -10.81
CA ASP A 24 63.70 -65.24 -10.89
C ASP A 24 64.03 -64.72 -9.46
N PRO A 25 65.32 -64.56 -9.11
CA PRO A 25 65.75 -64.07 -7.81
C PRO A 25 65.16 -62.74 -7.40
N ASN A 26 64.69 -61.91 -8.36
CA ASN A 26 64.04 -60.66 -8.12
C ASN A 26 62.57 -60.84 -7.70
N LEU A 27 62.00 -62.02 -7.82
CA LEU A 27 60.60 -62.30 -7.45
C LEU A 27 60.43 -62.99 -6.11
N VAL A 28 61.55 -63.45 -5.50
CA VAL A 28 61.55 -64.19 -4.27
C VAL A 28 62.23 -63.41 -3.13
N GLY A 29 61.79 -63.69 -1.91
CA GLY A 29 62.37 -63.10 -0.70
C GLY A 29 61.68 -61.82 -0.18
N ILE A 30 61.95 -61.55 1.09
CA ILE A 30 61.31 -60.38 1.79
C ILE A 30 61.66 -59.03 1.17
N ASP A 31 62.89 -58.87 0.70
CA ASP A 31 63.33 -57.60 0.10
C ASP A 31 62.63 -57.36 -1.24
N SER A 32 62.45 -58.34 -2.09
CA SER A 32 61.69 -58.28 -3.32
C SER A 32 60.21 -58.05 -3.07
N LEU A 33 59.60 -58.73 -2.09
CA LEU A 33 58.20 -58.50 -1.65
C LEU A 33 58.03 -57.11 -1.14
N LYS A 34 58.93 -56.63 -0.29
CA LYS A 34 58.86 -55.22 0.23
C LYS A 34 58.91 -54.19 -0.88
N SER A 35 59.84 -54.37 -1.85
CA SER A 35 59.98 -53.51 -3.02
C SER A 35 58.67 -53.50 -3.85
N ARG A 36 58.11 -54.70 -4.09
CA ARG A 36 56.89 -54.88 -4.88
C ARG A 36 55.69 -54.25 -4.16
N LEU A 37 55.57 -54.45 -2.83
CA LEU A 37 54.54 -53.85 -2.02
C LEU A 37 54.63 -52.28 -1.98
N GLN A 38 55.89 -51.77 -1.95
CA GLN A 38 56.09 -50.31 -2.04
C GLN A 38 55.65 -49.74 -3.39
N ILE A 39 55.95 -50.44 -4.50
CA ILE A 39 55.51 -50.04 -5.83
C ILE A 39 54.02 -50.12 -5.95
N LEU A 40 53.39 -51.21 -5.54
CA LEU A 40 51.90 -51.34 -5.52
C LEU A 40 51.20 -50.28 -4.67
N LEU A 41 51.74 -50.01 -3.48
CA LEU A 41 51.21 -48.97 -2.61
C LEU A 41 51.35 -47.63 -3.27
N ALA A 42 52.47 -47.31 -3.90
CA ALA A 42 52.66 -46.06 -4.63
C ALA A 42 51.71 -45.93 -5.82
N GLU A 43 51.44 -47.03 -6.55
CA GLU A 43 50.46 -47.05 -7.65
C GLU A 43 49.01 -46.82 -7.13
N ILE A 44 48.62 -47.51 -6.05
CA ILE A 44 47.33 -47.34 -5.43
C ILE A 44 47.15 -45.86 -4.93
N ILE A 45 48.14 -45.31 -4.25
CA ILE A 45 48.15 -43.94 -3.81
C ILE A 45 47.97 -43.00 -5.01
N ARG A 46 48.76 -43.15 -6.07
CA ARG A 46 48.66 -42.31 -7.28
C ARG A 46 47.28 -42.39 -7.94
N ARG A 47 46.63 -43.54 -7.94
CA ARG A 47 45.33 -43.75 -8.54
C ARG A 47 44.19 -43.20 -7.66
N GLU A 48 44.25 -43.44 -6.36
CA GLU A 48 43.16 -43.08 -5.44
C GLU A 48 43.29 -41.63 -4.91
N PHE A 49 44.49 -41.09 -4.83
CA PHE A 49 44.78 -39.75 -4.33
C PHE A 49 43.99 -38.64 -5.05
N PRO A 50 43.91 -38.60 -6.41
CA PRO A 50 43.10 -37.61 -7.11
C PRO A 50 41.61 -37.73 -6.80
N LYS A 51 41.10 -38.94 -6.59
CA LYS A 51 39.69 -39.18 -6.24
C LYS A 51 39.37 -38.65 -4.86
N ILE A 52 40.23 -38.92 -3.88
CA ILE A 52 40.07 -38.39 -2.50
C ILE A 52 40.11 -36.88 -2.52
N LYS A 53 41.02 -36.25 -3.26
CA LYS A 53 41.09 -34.80 -3.40
C LYS A 53 39.82 -34.21 -4.02
N ALA A 54 39.31 -34.82 -5.10
CA ALA A 54 38.07 -34.38 -5.73
C ALA A 54 36.88 -34.56 -4.80
N GLN A 55 36.82 -35.60 -3.98
CA GLN A 55 35.77 -35.84 -3.01
C GLN A 55 35.81 -34.81 -1.87
N ILE A 56 37.01 -34.48 -1.37
CA ILE A 56 37.19 -33.41 -0.35
C ILE A 56 36.78 -32.05 -0.91
N ASP A 57 37.22 -31.73 -2.14
CA ASP A 57 36.85 -30.45 -2.78
C ASP A 57 35.33 -30.34 -2.97
N LYS A 58 34.66 -31.42 -3.37
CA LYS A 58 33.19 -31.48 -3.49
C LYS A 58 32.52 -31.32 -2.13
N SER A 59 32.92 -32.10 -1.12
CA SER A 59 32.33 -32.01 0.22
C SER A 59 32.55 -30.66 0.86
N LEU A 60 33.69 -30.00 0.59
CA LEU A 60 33.97 -28.65 1.05
C LEU A 60 33.07 -27.62 0.37
N ALA A 61 32.83 -27.76 -0.92
CA ALA A 61 31.92 -26.88 -1.66
C ALA A 61 30.47 -27.04 -1.17
N ASP A 62 30.03 -28.30 -0.99
CA ASP A 62 28.69 -28.62 -0.48
C ASP A 62 28.47 -28.07 0.96
N ALA A 63 29.47 -28.25 1.84
CA ALA A 63 29.41 -27.75 3.21
C ALA A 63 29.40 -26.20 3.26
N LYS A 64 30.19 -25.54 2.41
CA LYS A 64 30.16 -24.06 2.28
C LYS A 64 28.83 -23.57 1.75
N HIS A 65 28.29 -24.22 0.73
CA HIS A 65 26.98 -23.89 0.19
C HIS A 65 25.85 -24.05 1.24
N MET A 66 25.88 -25.13 2.04
CA MET A 66 24.95 -25.35 3.13
C MET A 66 25.09 -24.26 4.24
N LEU A 67 26.32 -23.83 4.51
CA LEU A 67 26.56 -22.75 5.48
C LEU A 67 26.04 -21.41 4.98
N GLU A 68 26.22 -21.09 3.69
CA GLU A 68 25.66 -19.90 3.06
C GLU A 68 24.13 -19.92 3.05
N ALA A 69 23.53 -21.11 2.80
CA ALA A 69 22.08 -21.29 2.83
C ALA A 69 21.47 -21.06 4.23
N LEU A 70 22.22 -21.20 5.31
CA LEU A 70 21.80 -20.85 6.67
C LEU A 70 21.79 -19.33 6.94
N GLY A 71 22.33 -18.53 5.99
CA GLY A 71 22.42 -17.07 6.14
C GLY A 71 23.53 -16.61 7.08
N SER A 72 23.47 -15.33 7.50
CA SER A 72 24.46 -14.72 8.39
C SER A 72 24.40 -15.30 9.80
N ASP A 73 25.56 -15.29 10.47
CA ASP A 73 25.68 -15.71 11.87
C ASP A 73 24.96 -14.73 12.80
N ARG A 74 24.15 -15.25 13.73
CA ARG A 74 23.31 -14.46 14.66
C ARG A 74 23.49 -14.88 16.13
N ASP A 75 24.70 -15.34 16.49
CA ASP A 75 24.99 -15.80 17.84
C ASP A 75 25.19 -14.68 18.84
N SER A 76 25.66 -13.49 18.42
CA SER A 76 25.84 -12.34 19.29
C SER A 76 24.79 -11.26 19.07
N THR A 77 24.50 -10.48 20.11
CA THR A 77 23.60 -9.32 20.06
C THR A 77 23.97 -8.33 18.94
N GLU A 78 25.26 -8.15 18.72
CA GLU A 78 25.75 -7.26 17.64
C GLU A 78 25.42 -7.81 16.26
N GLN A 79 25.62 -9.12 16.06
CA GLN A 79 25.27 -9.80 14.80
C GLN A 79 23.77 -9.82 14.56
N GLN A 80 22.95 -10.03 15.60
CA GLN A 80 21.49 -9.95 15.55
C GLN A 80 21.03 -8.55 15.14
N ARG A 81 21.60 -7.52 15.77
CA ARG A 81 21.31 -6.12 15.44
C ARG A 81 21.66 -5.80 13.99
N LYS A 82 22.88 -6.13 13.58
CA LYS A 82 23.34 -5.93 12.20
C LYS A 82 22.41 -6.60 11.17
N PHE A 83 21.99 -7.82 11.46
CA PHE A 83 21.05 -8.56 10.59
C PHE A 83 19.72 -7.81 10.44
N LEU A 84 19.12 -7.37 11.57
CA LEU A 84 17.86 -6.63 11.54
C LEU A 84 18.01 -5.23 10.88
N GLU A 85 19.14 -4.56 11.09
CA GLU A 85 19.45 -3.30 10.39
C GLU A 85 19.57 -3.47 8.88
N GLU A 86 20.18 -4.58 8.42
CA GLU A 86 20.22 -4.93 6.99
C GLU A 86 18.82 -5.19 6.43
N VAL A 87 17.94 -5.86 7.19
CA VAL A 87 16.52 -6.06 6.83
C VAL A 87 15.81 -4.70 6.75
N ALA A 88 15.97 -3.83 7.76
CA ALA A 88 15.36 -2.51 7.79
C ALA A 88 15.84 -1.64 6.61
N MET A 89 17.12 -1.61 6.32
CA MET A 89 17.67 -0.84 5.18
C MET A 89 17.15 -1.36 3.83
N LYS A 90 17.05 -2.68 3.64
CA LYS A 90 16.45 -3.26 2.43
C LYS A 90 14.98 -2.90 2.30
N PHE A 91 14.24 -2.99 3.41
CA PHE A 91 12.83 -2.61 3.46
C PHE A 91 12.66 -1.16 3.04
N GLN A 92 13.38 -0.22 3.68
CA GLN A 92 13.29 1.20 3.37
C GLN A 92 13.62 1.49 1.90
N LYS A 93 14.70 0.91 1.39
CA LYS A 93 15.09 1.12 -0.01
C LYS A 93 14.00 0.70 -1.00
N ILE A 94 13.40 -0.47 -0.81
CA ILE A 94 12.34 -0.95 -1.72
C ILE A 94 11.06 -0.13 -1.52
N ARG A 95 10.73 0.25 -0.27
CA ARG A 95 9.63 1.15 0.04
C ARG A 95 9.80 2.50 -0.67
N ASP A 96 10.96 3.12 -0.57
CA ASP A 96 11.24 4.42 -1.19
C ASP A 96 11.13 4.35 -2.72
N ASP A 97 11.74 3.33 -3.33
CA ASP A 97 11.61 3.11 -4.76
C ASP A 97 10.15 2.81 -5.19
N ALA A 98 9.35 2.16 -4.33
CA ALA A 98 7.93 1.94 -4.57
C ALA A 98 7.12 3.24 -4.47
N MET A 99 7.39 4.06 -3.43
CA MET A 99 6.74 5.36 -3.22
C MET A 99 7.08 6.37 -4.32
N GLU A 100 8.29 6.33 -4.86
CA GLU A 100 8.71 7.11 -6.03
C GLU A 100 8.25 6.52 -7.37
N THR A 101 7.39 5.49 -7.36
CA THR A 101 6.88 4.79 -8.55
C THR A 101 7.96 4.14 -9.43
N GLN A 102 9.15 3.90 -8.89
CA GLN A 102 10.28 3.33 -9.62
C GLN A 102 10.21 1.79 -9.67
N TYR A 103 9.09 1.26 -10.11
CA TYR A 103 8.78 -0.18 -10.09
C TYR A 103 9.74 -1.03 -10.93
N HIS A 104 10.48 -0.41 -11.85
CA HIS A 104 11.44 -1.12 -12.70
C HIS A 104 12.75 -1.47 -12.00
N LYS A 105 13.08 -0.85 -10.87
CA LYS A 105 14.34 -1.07 -10.16
C LYS A 105 14.42 -2.43 -9.46
N HIS A 106 13.30 -2.91 -8.92
CA HIS A 106 13.26 -4.16 -8.19
C HIS A 106 12.38 -5.20 -8.87
N HIS A 107 12.89 -6.44 -8.96
CA HIS A 107 12.14 -7.55 -9.53
C HIS A 107 10.79 -7.75 -8.83
N VAL A 108 10.77 -7.62 -7.52
CA VAL A 108 9.57 -7.77 -6.68
C VAL A 108 8.49 -6.75 -7.04
N LEU A 109 8.84 -5.48 -7.25
CA LEU A 109 7.91 -4.43 -7.67
C LEU A 109 7.39 -4.62 -9.10
N LYS A 110 8.18 -5.31 -9.96
CA LYS A 110 7.72 -5.65 -11.33
C LYS A 110 6.68 -6.76 -11.32
N THR A 111 6.92 -7.80 -10.53
CA THR A 111 6.11 -9.03 -10.53
C THR A 111 4.87 -8.90 -9.67
N ASN A 112 4.96 -8.21 -8.53
CA ASN A 112 3.88 -8.10 -7.57
C ASN A 112 3.19 -6.72 -7.63
N LYS A 113 2.01 -6.69 -8.26
CA LYS A 113 1.21 -5.45 -8.38
C LYS A 113 0.71 -4.92 -7.02
N SER A 114 0.56 -5.78 -6.00
CA SER A 114 0.12 -5.34 -4.67
C SER A 114 1.17 -4.44 -3.95
N LEU A 115 2.42 -4.45 -4.42
CA LEU A 115 3.49 -3.57 -3.94
C LEU A 115 3.55 -2.22 -4.68
N ARG A 116 2.61 -1.91 -5.57
CA ARG A 116 2.50 -0.61 -6.24
C ARG A 116 1.56 0.31 -5.46
N LEU A 117 1.88 0.52 -4.19
CA LEU A 117 1.01 1.23 -3.25
C LEU A 117 0.53 2.61 -3.76
N PRO A 118 1.39 3.51 -4.29
CA PRO A 118 0.92 4.80 -4.81
C PRO A 118 -0.13 4.66 -5.92
N THR A 119 0.01 3.68 -6.81
CA THR A 119 -0.97 3.43 -7.87
C THR A 119 -2.31 2.97 -7.29
N LEU A 120 -2.29 2.02 -6.35
CA LEU A 120 -3.51 1.53 -5.70
C LEU A 120 -4.22 2.63 -4.91
N VAL A 121 -3.45 3.49 -4.24
CA VAL A 121 -3.99 4.64 -3.52
C VAL A 121 -4.60 5.67 -4.47
N ALA A 122 -3.93 5.99 -5.59
CA ALA A 122 -4.45 6.90 -6.60
C ALA A 122 -5.78 6.40 -7.20
N ASP A 123 -5.83 5.13 -7.62
CA ASP A 123 -7.05 4.51 -8.14
C ASP A 123 -8.21 4.58 -7.11
N ARG A 124 -7.90 4.37 -5.83
CA ARG A 124 -8.91 4.44 -4.75
C ARG A 124 -9.35 5.89 -4.46
N CYS A 125 -8.45 6.85 -4.57
CA CYS A 125 -8.78 8.28 -4.47
C CYS A 125 -9.73 8.72 -5.60
N ASP A 126 -9.49 8.27 -6.83
CA ASP A 126 -10.39 8.54 -7.96
C ASP A 126 -11.79 7.95 -7.73
N LEU A 127 -11.86 6.77 -7.12
CA LEU A 127 -13.13 6.17 -6.71
C LEU A 127 -13.83 6.98 -5.60
N LEU A 128 -13.07 7.50 -4.60
CA LEU A 128 -13.63 8.39 -3.57
C LEU A 128 -14.30 9.60 -4.19
N VAL A 129 -13.61 10.28 -5.14
CA VAL A 129 -14.17 11.43 -5.84
C VAL A 129 -15.51 11.08 -6.48
N LYS A 130 -15.58 9.96 -7.21
CA LYS A 130 -16.78 9.48 -7.89
C LYS A 130 -17.89 9.12 -6.89
N GLU A 131 -17.56 8.42 -5.80
CA GLU A 131 -18.51 8.03 -4.75
C GLU A 131 -19.12 9.24 -4.06
N ILE A 132 -18.31 10.24 -3.70
CA ILE A 132 -18.78 11.48 -3.08
C ILE A 132 -19.63 12.30 -4.05
N VAL A 133 -19.29 12.34 -5.34
CA VAL A 133 -20.10 13.02 -6.37
C VAL A 133 -21.46 12.35 -6.51
N ARG A 134 -21.51 11.02 -6.60
CA ARG A 134 -22.74 10.26 -6.88
C ARG A 134 -23.62 10.07 -5.65
N ASN A 135 -23.03 9.73 -4.50
CA ASN A 135 -23.75 9.27 -3.31
C ASN A 135 -23.53 10.14 -2.08
N GLY A 136 -22.71 11.18 -2.17
CA GLY A 136 -22.34 12.02 -1.03
C GLY A 136 -23.47 12.90 -0.52
N HIS A 137 -24.46 13.24 -1.35
CA HIS A 137 -25.63 14.03 -0.98
C HIS A 137 -26.76 13.14 -0.46
N ALA A 138 -27.53 13.65 0.49
CA ALA A 138 -28.68 12.91 1.05
C ALA A 138 -29.89 13.00 0.14
N VAL A 139 -30.14 14.19 -0.42
CA VAL A 139 -31.23 14.47 -1.36
C VAL A 139 -30.62 14.87 -2.69
N GLN A 140 -31.10 14.29 -3.79
CA GLN A 140 -30.58 14.54 -5.12
C GLN A 140 -30.88 15.99 -5.55
N PHE A 141 -29.85 16.69 -6.05
CA PHE A 141 -30.05 18.02 -6.65
C PHE A 141 -30.70 17.90 -8.03
N ASP A 142 -31.50 18.92 -8.41
CA ASP A 142 -32.13 18.98 -9.72
C ASP A 142 -31.07 18.99 -10.85
N HIS A 143 -31.24 18.15 -11.86
CA HIS A 143 -30.32 17.99 -13.00
C HIS A 143 -30.18 19.21 -13.90
N ASP A 144 -31.16 20.15 -13.83
CA ASP A 144 -31.22 21.31 -14.75
C ASP A 144 -30.15 22.38 -14.49
N ILE A 145 -29.33 22.27 -13.46
CA ILE A 145 -28.32 23.25 -13.10
C ILE A 145 -26.91 22.67 -13.30
N ASP A 146 -26.63 22.18 -14.48
CA ASP A 146 -25.25 21.88 -14.89
C ASP A 146 -24.53 23.20 -15.23
N ILE A 147 -23.78 23.71 -14.24
CA ILE A 147 -23.12 25.02 -14.35
C ILE A 147 -21.74 24.91 -14.98
N ASP A 148 -21.11 23.74 -14.88
CA ASP A 148 -19.71 23.52 -15.27
C ASP A 148 -19.48 22.31 -16.19
N GLY A 149 -20.53 21.60 -16.65
CA GLY A 149 -20.34 20.36 -17.45
C GLY A 149 -19.80 19.18 -16.64
N GLU A 150 -19.55 19.33 -15.34
CA GLU A 150 -18.96 18.28 -14.50
C GLU A 150 -19.91 17.09 -14.25
N LEU A 151 -21.23 17.30 -14.38
CA LEU A 151 -22.23 16.23 -14.25
C LEU A 151 -22.43 15.46 -15.57
N ASN A 152 -22.07 16.06 -16.72
CA ASN A 152 -22.18 15.45 -18.03
C ASN A 152 -20.87 14.77 -18.50
N ASP A 153 -19.73 15.01 -17.80
CA ASP A 153 -18.45 14.34 -18.12
C ASP A 153 -18.31 12.96 -17.45
N THR A 154 -19.31 12.55 -16.66
CA THR A 154 -19.51 11.15 -16.37
C THR A 154 -20.20 10.54 -17.60
N GLY A 155 -19.39 10.22 -18.63
CA GLY A 155 -19.87 9.55 -19.82
C GLY A 155 -20.84 8.43 -19.44
N GLU A 156 -22.11 8.62 -19.79
CA GLU A 156 -23.18 7.64 -19.51
C GLU A 156 -22.89 6.26 -20.12
N ASP A 157 -21.92 6.17 -21.03
CA ASP A 157 -21.61 4.94 -21.74
C ASP A 157 -20.57 4.02 -21.11
N ASP A 158 -19.72 4.52 -20.15
CA ASP A 158 -18.64 3.72 -19.58
C ASP A 158 -18.99 3.07 -18.22
N TYR A 159 -20.17 3.33 -17.66
CA TYR A 159 -20.53 2.94 -16.29
C TYR A 159 -21.63 1.87 -16.17
N LYS A 160 -22.05 1.27 -17.27
CA LYS A 160 -23.10 0.21 -17.20
C LYS A 160 -22.62 -1.14 -16.70
N ASP A 161 -21.31 -1.34 -16.47
CA ASP A 161 -20.79 -2.69 -16.27
C ASP A 161 -19.93 -2.93 -15.01
N HIS A 162 -19.94 -2.02 -14.05
CA HIS A 162 -19.35 -2.36 -12.75
C HIS A 162 -20.39 -2.19 -11.66
N ASN A 163 -21.04 -3.30 -11.34
CA ASN A 163 -21.82 -3.49 -10.12
C ASN A 163 -21.03 -2.98 -8.89
N VAL A 164 -21.26 -1.72 -8.51
CA VAL A 164 -20.75 -1.13 -7.26
C VAL A 164 -21.35 -1.82 -6.02
N THR A 165 -22.30 -2.75 -6.22
CA THR A 165 -22.99 -3.51 -5.17
C THR A 165 -22.22 -4.72 -4.65
N GLU A 166 -21.16 -5.18 -5.31
CA GLU A 166 -20.30 -6.25 -4.80
C GLU A 166 -18.89 -5.71 -4.52
N ARG A 167 -18.77 -4.90 -3.46
CA ARG A 167 -17.50 -4.76 -2.77
C ARG A 167 -17.20 -6.08 -2.07
N THR A 168 -16.62 -7.01 -2.79
CA THR A 168 -15.82 -8.04 -2.16
C THR A 168 -14.64 -7.32 -1.51
N VAL A 169 -14.83 -6.93 -0.25
CA VAL A 169 -13.68 -6.73 0.65
C VAL A 169 -12.92 -8.04 0.57
N VAL A 170 -11.87 -8.07 -0.22
CA VAL A 170 -10.98 -9.22 -0.29
C VAL A 170 -10.30 -9.27 1.08
N ARG A 171 -10.95 -9.96 2.03
CA ARG A 171 -10.35 -10.30 3.31
C ARG A 171 -9.18 -11.23 3.00
N ASN A 172 -7.98 -10.70 3.04
CA ASN A 172 -6.80 -11.54 3.00
C ASN A 172 -6.61 -12.21 4.37
N PRO A 173 -6.17 -13.46 4.40
CA PRO A 173 -5.77 -14.12 5.65
C PRO A 173 -4.64 -13.27 6.29
N GLY A 174 -4.81 -12.87 7.54
CA GLY A 174 -3.90 -12.01 8.30
C GLY A 174 -4.45 -10.61 8.61
N GLN A 175 -5.72 -10.32 8.35
CA GLN A 175 -6.37 -9.06 8.70
C GLN A 175 -7.10 -9.06 10.05
N ASP A 176 -7.07 -10.18 10.79
CA ASP A 176 -7.73 -10.29 12.10
C ASP A 176 -7.26 -9.20 13.09
N GLU A 177 -6.03 -8.74 12.93
CA GLU A 177 -5.42 -7.68 13.74
C GLU A 177 -6.01 -6.29 13.47
N LEU A 178 -6.61 -6.07 12.29
CA LEU A 178 -7.27 -4.82 11.93
C LEU A 178 -8.77 -4.83 12.22
N ASP A 179 -9.38 -5.98 12.52
CA ASP A 179 -10.83 -6.12 12.70
C ASP A 179 -11.37 -5.26 13.86
N GLU A 180 -10.57 -4.99 14.88
CA GLU A 180 -10.93 -4.06 15.96
C GLU A 180 -10.98 -2.58 15.52
N LEU A 181 -10.21 -2.23 14.49
CA LEU A 181 -10.11 -0.86 13.97
C LEU A 181 -11.09 -0.60 12.83
N MET A 182 -11.30 -1.60 11.98
CA MET A 182 -12.11 -1.49 10.79
C MET A 182 -13.58 -1.78 11.11
N ILE A 183 -14.29 -0.75 11.56
CA ILE A 183 -15.75 -0.80 11.66
C ILE A 183 -16.27 -0.93 10.23
N THR A 184 -16.83 -2.10 9.90
CA THR A 184 -17.50 -2.31 8.61
C THR A 184 -18.76 -1.43 8.59
N PRO A 185 -18.81 -0.36 7.79
CA PRO A 185 -19.99 0.46 7.70
C PRO A 185 -21.14 -0.36 7.10
N PRO A 186 -22.37 -0.07 7.48
CA PRO A 186 -23.53 -0.65 6.81
C PRO A 186 -23.58 -0.23 5.33
N ILE A 187 -24.49 -0.83 4.58
CA ILE A 187 -24.72 -0.60 3.15
C ILE A 187 -24.69 0.89 2.83
N LEU A 188 -23.99 1.27 1.77
CA LEU A 188 -23.88 2.65 1.33
C LEU A 188 -25.28 3.26 1.13
N PRO A 189 -25.62 4.37 1.79
CA PRO A 189 -26.91 5.00 1.60
C PRO A 189 -27.04 5.52 0.16
N VAL A 190 -28.17 5.26 -0.45
CA VAL A 190 -28.54 5.81 -1.76
C VAL A 190 -29.22 7.14 -1.52
N PRO A 191 -28.91 8.22 -2.27
CA PRO A 191 -29.61 9.48 -2.18
C PRO A 191 -31.12 9.33 -2.36
N GLU A 192 -31.91 10.06 -1.57
CA GLU A 192 -33.35 10.05 -1.71
C GLU A 192 -33.76 10.80 -2.99
N GLU A 193 -34.59 10.17 -3.81
CA GLU A 193 -35.23 10.79 -4.98
C GLU A 193 -36.41 11.65 -4.53
N LYS A 194 -36.14 12.74 -3.82
CA LYS A 194 -37.09 13.77 -3.46
C LYS A 194 -36.82 15.04 -4.25
N GLU A 195 -37.87 15.79 -4.56
CA GLU A 195 -37.72 17.14 -5.08
C GLU A 195 -37.02 18.03 -4.04
N VAL A 196 -35.77 18.40 -4.30
CA VAL A 196 -34.91 19.10 -3.35
C VAL A 196 -35.54 20.39 -2.81
N LYS A 197 -36.26 21.12 -3.65
CA LYS A 197 -36.94 22.37 -3.23
C LYS A 197 -38.09 22.09 -2.28
N LYS A 198 -38.83 20.99 -2.45
CA LYS A 198 -39.90 20.62 -1.50
C LYS A 198 -39.31 20.22 -0.15
N TRP A 199 -38.20 19.47 -0.15
CA TRP A 199 -37.50 19.17 1.09
C TRP A 199 -37.02 20.43 1.80
N ILE A 200 -36.42 21.40 1.08
CA ILE A 200 -35.99 22.67 1.64
C ILE A 200 -37.20 23.46 2.19
N GLU A 201 -38.31 23.43 1.49
CA GLU A 201 -39.53 24.07 1.93
C GLU A 201 -40.11 23.49 3.23
N GLU A 202 -40.11 22.15 3.34
CA GLU A 202 -40.53 21.43 4.54
C GLU A 202 -39.66 21.80 5.74
N GLU A 203 -38.34 21.78 5.58
CA GLU A 203 -37.37 22.16 6.63
C GLU A 203 -37.48 23.63 7.01
N TYR A 204 -37.67 24.52 6.01
CA TYR A 204 -37.87 25.94 6.26
C TYR A 204 -39.14 26.18 7.07
N ARG A 205 -40.27 25.53 6.71
CA ARG A 205 -41.52 25.62 7.47
C ARG A 205 -41.41 25.07 8.88
N ALA A 206 -40.68 23.95 9.05
CA ALA A 206 -40.48 23.34 10.37
C ALA A 206 -39.59 24.20 11.29
N SER A 207 -38.67 24.95 10.72
CA SER A 207 -37.74 25.82 11.45
C SER A 207 -38.24 27.26 11.64
N ARG A 208 -39.44 27.57 11.09
CA ARG A 208 -40.01 28.95 11.12
C ARG A 208 -40.41 29.35 12.53
N GLY A 209 -39.76 30.41 13.01
CA GLY A 209 -40.13 31.07 14.27
C GLY A 209 -41.16 32.13 14.10
N TYR A 210 -41.02 33.26 14.81
CA TYR A 210 -41.89 34.43 14.63
C TYR A 210 -41.65 35.09 13.29
N ASP A 211 -42.71 35.42 12.58
CA ASP A 211 -42.77 35.79 11.17
C ASP A 211 -42.26 37.24 10.92
N LEU A 212 -40.96 37.45 10.93
CA LEU A 212 -40.31 38.71 10.60
C LEU A 212 -39.73 38.75 9.17
N GLU A 213 -40.07 37.77 8.29
CA GLU A 213 -39.58 37.67 6.90
C GLU A 213 -38.04 37.63 6.75
N VAL A 214 -37.32 37.41 7.85
CA VAL A 214 -35.84 37.30 7.86
C VAL A 214 -35.45 35.85 7.87
N MET A 215 -34.67 35.46 6.87
CA MET A 215 -34.11 34.11 6.78
C MET A 215 -33.13 33.88 7.93
N ASP A 216 -33.37 32.85 8.76
CA ASP A 216 -32.43 32.42 9.80
C ASP A 216 -31.24 31.68 9.16
N PRO A 217 -30.00 32.17 9.34
CA PRO A 217 -28.81 31.48 8.83
C PRO A 217 -28.63 30.07 9.36
N SER A 218 -29.25 29.71 10.50
CA SER A 218 -29.18 28.38 11.10
C SER A 218 -29.83 27.31 10.22
N ILE A 219 -30.80 27.66 9.40
CA ILE A 219 -31.51 26.77 8.49
C ILE A 219 -30.52 26.19 7.43
N LEU A 220 -29.67 27.06 6.87
CA LEU A 220 -28.68 26.62 5.91
C LEU A 220 -27.69 25.60 6.54
N ALA A 221 -27.34 25.80 7.82
CA ALA A 221 -26.47 24.87 8.53
C ALA A 221 -27.17 23.52 8.76
N LEU A 222 -28.45 23.50 9.09
CA LEU A 222 -29.24 22.28 9.24
C LEU A 222 -29.36 21.52 7.91
N LEU A 223 -29.70 22.20 6.82
CA LEU A 223 -29.75 21.63 5.48
C LEU A 223 -28.40 21.06 5.05
N TRP A 224 -27.32 21.77 5.37
CA TRP A 224 -25.95 21.32 5.10
C TRP A 224 -25.60 20.03 5.83
N GLN A 225 -25.89 19.95 7.13
CA GLN A 225 -25.61 18.77 7.95
C GLN A 225 -26.34 17.53 7.43
N THR A 226 -27.60 17.70 7.05
CA THR A 226 -28.41 16.63 6.45
C THR A 226 -27.86 16.25 5.08
N GLN A 227 -27.61 17.22 4.20
CA GLN A 227 -27.13 16.98 2.84
C GLN A 227 -25.77 16.29 2.78
N SER A 228 -24.90 16.51 3.75
CA SER A 228 -23.56 15.92 3.85
C SER A 228 -23.49 14.64 4.71
N GLN A 229 -24.63 14.08 5.15
CA GLN A 229 -24.63 12.95 6.10
C GLN A 229 -23.93 11.70 5.55
N ASN A 230 -24.02 11.46 4.24
CA ASN A 230 -23.43 10.30 3.58
C ASN A 230 -21.89 10.34 3.50
N TRP A 231 -21.29 11.54 3.72
CA TRP A 231 -19.83 11.68 3.70
C TRP A 231 -19.13 10.82 4.75
N ASP A 232 -19.72 10.66 5.92
CA ASP A 232 -19.16 9.83 7.00
C ASP A 232 -18.99 8.39 6.55
N PHE A 233 -20.02 7.79 5.93
CA PHE A 233 -19.97 6.41 5.45
C PHE A 233 -18.95 6.19 4.34
N ILE A 234 -18.98 7.07 3.33
CA ILE A 234 -18.10 6.99 2.17
C ILE A 234 -16.64 7.10 2.63
N THR A 235 -16.36 8.06 3.52
CA THR A 235 -14.99 8.32 3.97
C THR A 235 -14.46 7.22 4.90
N ARG A 236 -15.31 6.65 5.76
CA ARG A 236 -14.91 5.49 6.58
C ARG A 236 -14.57 4.28 5.73
N ASN A 237 -15.35 3.98 4.71
CA ASN A 237 -15.04 2.92 3.76
C ASN A 237 -13.72 3.18 3.04
N PHE A 238 -13.52 4.41 2.59
CA PHE A 238 -12.32 4.83 1.92
C PHE A 238 -11.07 4.66 2.79
N ILE A 239 -11.09 5.17 4.02
CA ILE A 239 -9.92 5.08 4.91
C ILE A 239 -9.61 3.63 5.31
N ASN A 240 -10.62 2.79 5.49
CA ASN A 240 -10.45 1.37 5.77
C ASN A 240 -9.75 0.66 4.59
N ASP A 241 -10.16 0.95 3.35
CA ASP A 241 -9.51 0.40 2.15
C ASP A 241 -8.04 0.82 2.07
N ILE A 242 -7.74 2.10 2.34
CA ILE A 242 -6.36 2.61 2.32
C ILE A 242 -5.52 1.95 3.41
N ILE A 243 -6.03 1.84 4.64
CA ILE A 243 -5.34 1.13 5.74
C ILE A 243 -5.04 -0.31 5.34
N ALA A 244 -5.99 -1.01 4.74
CA ALA A 244 -5.80 -2.38 4.26
C ALA A 244 -4.71 -2.46 3.17
N TYR A 245 -4.64 -1.48 2.25
CA TYR A 245 -3.58 -1.44 1.23
C TYR A 245 -2.20 -1.20 1.85
N VAL A 246 -2.09 -0.24 2.78
CA VAL A 246 -0.84 0.07 3.48
C VAL A 246 -0.37 -1.13 4.31
N HIS A 247 -1.26 -1.75 5.07
CA HIS A 247 -0.93 -2.93 5.87
C HIS A 247 -0.48 -4.10 5.01
N ARG A 248 -1.21 -4.40 3.94
CA ARG A 248 -0.84 -5.46 2.97
C ARG A 248 0.50 -5.18 2.32
N PHE A 249 0.75 -3.94 1.91
CA PHE A 249 2.03 -3.53 1.36
C PHE A 249 3.16 -3.81 2.35
N PHE A 250 3.02 -3.38 3.61
CA PHE A 250 4.01 -3.56 4.65
C PHE A 250 4.31 -5.05 4.88
N CYS A 251 3.29 -5.87 5.11
CA CYS A 251 3.43 -7.30 5.36
C CYS A 251 4.05 -8.04 4.16
N THR A 252 3.61 -7.71 2.94
CA THR A 252 4.15 -8.32 1.72
C THR A 252 5.61 -7.94 1.53
N LEU A 253 5.95 -6.68 1.69
CA LEU A 253 7.34 -6.21 1.57
C LEU A 253 8.23 -6.84 2.64
N LEU A 254 7.75 -6.93 3.90
CA LEU A 254 8.49 -7.59 4.97
C LEU A 254 8.74 -9.07 4.66
N THR A 255 7.79 -9.76 4.03
CA THR A 255 7.95 -11.16 3.60
C THR A 255 9.07 -11.31 2.56
N GLU A 256 9.20 -10.36 1.66
CA GLU A 256 10.24 -10.35 0.63
C GLU A 256 11.64 -10.06 1.17
N VAL A 257 11.76 -9.17 2.16
CA VAL A 257 13.07 -8.79 2.72
C VAL A 257 13.52 -9.69 3.86
N CYS A 258 12.59 -10.37 4.54
CA CYS A 258 12.85 -11.28 5.64
C CYS A 258 12.21 -12.67 5.38
N PRO A 259 12.91 -13.57 4.68
CA PRO A 259 12.40 -14.93 4.37
C PRO A 259 12.20 -15.82 5.60
N ASP A 260 12.96 -15.56 6.68
CA ASP A 260 12.85 -16.29 7.95
C ASP A 260 11.52 -15.97 8.63
N THR A 261 10.57 -16.91 8.55
CA THR A 261 9.20 -16.78 9.07
C THR A 261 9.19 -16.42 10.55
N ARG A 262 10.02 -17.07 11.37
CA ARG A 262 10.07 -16.81 12.82
C ARG A 262 10.49 -15.37 13.10
N THR A 263 11.58 -14.91 12.49
CA THR A 263 12.07 -13.53 12.68
C THR A 263 11.06 -12.51 12.16
N ARG A 264 10.45 -12.79 11.02
CA ARG A 264 9.43 -11.92 10.42
C ARG A 264 8.21 -11.76 11.32
N ASP A 265 7.66 -12.87 11.82
CA ASP A 265 6.44 -12.85 12.64
C ASP A 265 6.72 -12.19 14.02
N ALA A 266 7.88 -12.45 14.61
CA ALA A 266 8.30 -11.79 15.84
C ALA A 266 8.53 -10.28 15.64
N LEU A 267 9.12 -9.87 14.52
CA LEU A 267 9.33 -8.47 14.16
C LEU A 267 8.00 -7.76 13.90
N LEU A 268 7.10 -8.39 13.16
CA LEU A 268 5.75 -7.86 12.90
C LEU A 268 4.97 -7.67 14.20
N SER A 269 4.95 -8.70 15.06
CA SER A 269 4.28 -8.63 16.37
C SER A 269 4.83 -7.48 17.22
N ARG A 270 6.14 -7.22 17.18
CA ARG A 270 6.75 -6.12 17.94
C ARG A 270 6.33 -4.73 17.41
N MET A 271 6.07 -4.61 16.10
CA MET A 271 5.67 -3.35 15.46
C MET A 271 4.16 -3.13 15.44
N MET A 272 3.37 -4.16 15.71
CA MET A 272 1.91 -4.13 15.53
C MET A 272 1.24 -3.01 16.32
N ASP A 273 1.60 -2.82 17.59
CA ASP A 273 1.02 -1.77 18.43
C ASP A 273 1.29 -0.37 17.85
N ASP A 274 2.50 -0.13 17.35
CA ASP A 274 2.88 1.13 16.73
C ASP A 274 2.14 1.36 15.40
N MET A 275 1.96 0.29 14.61
CA MET A 275 1.18 0.34 13.37
C MET A 275 -0.29 0.65 13.65
N LEU A 276 -0.90 -0.04 14.61
CA LEU A 276 -2.29 0.20 15.02
C LEU A 276 -2.47 1.62 15.56
N ALA A 277 -1.51 2.14 16.31
CA ALA A 277 -1.52 3.53 16.79
C ALA A 277 -1.49 4.53 15.61
N SER A 278 -0.69 4.27 14.56
CA SER A 278 -0.64 5.10 13.36
C SER A 278 -1.97 5.08 12.59
N TYR A 279 -2.59 3.91 12.45
CA TYR A 279 -3.92 3.79 11.82
C TYR A 279 -5.00 4.52 12.62
N ARG A 280 -5.00 4.41 13.96
CA ARG A 280 -5.94 5.14 14.82
C ARG A 280 -5.82 6.65 14.63
N ARG A 281 -4.59 7.18 14.59
CA ARG A 281 -4.37 8.62 14.33
C ARG A 281 -4.94 9.07 13.00
N ALA A 282 -4.77 8.29 11.93
CA ALA A 282 -5.35 8.60 10.63
C ALA A 282 -6.88 8.62 10.68
N ILE A 283 -7.51 7.66 11.34
CA ILE A 283 -8.97 7.59 11.53
C ILE A 283 -9.47 8.77 12.37
N GLU A 284 -8.80 9.10 13.46
CA GLU A 284 -9.12 10.24 14.32
C GLU A 284 -9.04 11.56 13.53
N HIS A 285 -8.03 11.69 12.67
CA HIS A 285 -7.88 12.87 11.84
C HIS A 285 -8.99 12.98 10.78
N VAL A 286 -9.40 11.88 10.16
CA VAL A 286 -10.59 11.84 9.28
C VAL A 286 -11.84 12.29 10.03
N ASN A 287 -12.06 11.79 11.25
CA ASN A 287 -13.18 12.19 12.08
C ASN A 287 -13.12 13.69 12.44
N PHE A 288 -11.92 14.23 12.65
CA PHE A 288 -11.73 15.66 12.86
C PHE A 288 -12.11 16.47 11.61
N ILE A 289 -11.64 16.09 10.42
CA ILE A 289 -12.00 16.76 9.15
C ILE A 289 -13.52 16.71 8.94
N LEU A 290 -14.14 15.54 9.11
CA LEU A 290 -15.60 15.37 9.01
C LEU A 290 -16.34 16.30 9.98
N LYS A 291 -15.89 16.38 11.24
CA LYS A 291 -16.49 17.24 12.24
C LYS A 291 -16.40 18.71 11.86
N VAL A 292 -15.23 19.16 11.40
CA VAL A 292 -15.00 20.55 10.98
C VAL A 292 -15.87 20.91 9.77
N GLU A 293 -15.91 20.06 8.75
CA GLU A 293 -16.65 20.34 7.52
C GLU A 293 -18.18 20.26 7.70
N ARG A 294 -18.67 19.29 8.46
CA ARG A 294 -20.12 19.06 8.59
C ARG A 294 -20.77 19.91 9.68
N PHE A 295 -20.06 20.14 10.77
CA PHE A 295 -20.64 20.80 11.97
C PHE A 295 -19.95 22.13 12.30
N GLY A 296 -18.94 22.53 11.54
CA GLY A 296 -18.30 23.82 11.68
C GLY A 296 -19.15 24.97 11.10
N THR A 297 -18.66 26.19 11.26
CA THR A 297 -19.27 27.37 10.65
C THR A 297 -19.12 27.28 9.12
N LEU A 298 -20.20 27.56 8.39
CA LEU A 298 -20.22 27.59 6.93
C LEU A 298 -19.41 28.77 6.40
N ILE A 299 -18.14 28.62 6.22
CA ILE A 299 -17.21 29.66 5.74
C ILE A 299 -16.53 29.20 4.46
N THR A 300 -16.51 30.10 3.47
CA THR A 300 -15.66 29.94 2.29
C THR A 300 -15.15 31.30 1.82
N LYS A 301 -13.89 31.36 1.40
CA LYS A 301 -13.26 32.50 0.74
C LYS A 301 -12.94 32.18 -0.72
N ASN A 302 -13.40 31.05 -1.21
CA ASN A 302 -13.19 30.64 -2.59
C ASN A 302 -13.99 31.55 -3.53
N HIS A 303 -13.32 32.22 -4.45
CA HIS A 303 -13.94 33.07 -5.48
C HIS A 303 -14.97 32.34 -6.33
N TYR A 304 -14.72 31.04 -6.56
CA TYR A 304 -15.65 30.18 -7.29
C TYR A 304 -17.07 30.16 -6.68
N PHE A 305 -17.19 30.30 -5.35
CA PHE A 305 -18.48 30.38 -4.69
C PHE A 305 -19.30 31.60 -5.15
N ALA A 306 -18.70 32.78 -5.10
CA ALA A 306 -19.37 34.02 -5.51
C ALA A 306 -19.70 34.04 -7.01
N ASP A 307 -18.77 33.59 -7.84
CA ASP A 307 -18.95 33.57 -9.30
C ASP A 307 -20.04 32.56 -9.71
N THR A 308 -20.05 31.38 -9.12
CA THR A 308 -21.05 30.35 -9.43
C THR A 308 -22.43 30.78 -8.95
N LEU A 309 -22.54 31.31 -7.74
CA LEU A 309 -23.80 31.86 -7.24
C LEU A 309 -24.32 32.98 -8.15
N GLY A 310 -23.44 33.87 -8.59
CA GLY A 310 -23.76 34.92 -9.55
C GLY A 310 -24.30 34.39 -10.88
N LYS A 311 -23.65 33.34 -11.41
CA LYS A 311 -24.06 32.66 -12.66
C LYS A 311 -25.44 32.01 -12.52
N ILE A 312 -25.71 31.29 -11.43
CA ILE A 312 -27.04 30.67 -11.16
C ILE A 312 -28.11 31.71 -11.13
N ARG A 313 -27.91 32.77 -10.35
CA ARG A 313 -28.89 33.87 -10.23
C ARG A 313 -29.10 34.64 -11.55
N SER A 314 -28.07 34.72 -12.38
CA SER A 314 -28.16 35.34 -13.72
C SER A 314 -28.93 34.46 -14.70
N LYS A 315 -28.63 33.15 -14.73
CA LYS A 315 -29.39 32.19 -15.57
C LYS A 315 -30.86 32.15 -15.22
N ARG A 316 -31.21 32.19 -13.91
CA ARG A 316 -32.59 32.24 -13.45
C ARG A 316 -33.27 33.51 -13.97
N ARG A 317 -32.66 34.69 -13.77
CA ARG A 317 -33.19 35.97 -14.29
C ARG A 317 -33.37 35.95 -15.80
N GLU A 318 -32.42 35.34 -16.52
CA GLU A 318 -32.53 35.21 -17.97
C GLU A 318 -33.70 34.30 -18.37
N SER A 319 -33.90 33.18 -17.67
CA SER A 319 -35.05 32.29 -17.86
C SER A 319 -36.39 33.01 -17.62
N ASP A 320 -36.49 33.74 -16.51
CA ASP A 320 -37.66 34.54 -16.19
C ASP A 320 -37.94 35.58 -17.27
N MET A 321 -36.90 36.29 -17.75
CA MET A 321 -37.01 37.24 -18.84
C MET A 321 -37.43 36.60 -20.16
N LYS A 322 -36.87 35.42 -20.50
CA LYS A 322 -37.28 34.65 -21.70
C LYS A 322 -38.74 34.22 -21.63
N GLY A 323 -39.23 33.86 -20.43
CA GLY A 323 -40.65 33.54 -20.22
C GLY A 323 -41.60 34.74 -20.43
N LEU A 324 -41.12 35.94 -20.23
CA LEU A 324 -41.85 37.21 -20.46
C LEU A 324 -41.64 37.79 -21.87
N ALA A 325 -40.72 37.21 -22.62
CA ALA A 325 -40.34 37.72 -23.92
C ALA A 325 -41.37 37.39 -25.01
N PHE A 326 -41.66 38.34 -25.86
CA PHE A 326 -42.49 38.15 -27.07
C PHE A 326 -41.68 38.51 -28.32
N ARG A 327 -42.03 37.92 -29.42
CA ARG A 327 -41.42 38.30 -30.73
C ARG A 327 -42.02 39.57 -31.21
N GLY A 328 -41.25 40.67 -31.20
CA GLY A 328 -41.63 41.98 -31.70
C GLY A 328 -40.82 42.36 -32.95
N ARG A 329 -41.45 43.24 -33.79
CA ARG A 329 -40.72 43.84 -34.89
C ARG A 329 -40.24 45.24 -34.42
N GLN A 330 -38.94 45.49 -34.47
CA GLN A 330 -38.38 46.79 -34.17
C GLN A 330 -38.37 47.60 -35.49
N TRP A 331 -39.00 48.77 -35.46
CA TRP A 331 -38.96 49.70 -36.59
C TRP A 331 -37.65 50.48 -36.53
N HIS A 332 -36.70 50.10 -37.38
CA HIS A 332 -35.53 50.95 -37.62
C HIS A 332 -35.82 51.93 -38.76
N TYR A 333 -35.71 53.24 -38.47
CA TYR A 333 -35.64 54.26 -39.47
C TYR A 333 -34.31 54.24 -40.21
N SER A 334 -34.10 53.22 -41.04
CA SER A 334 -32.99 53.25 -42.00
C SER A 334 -33.25 52.25 -43.13
N TYR A 335 -33.00 52.70 -44.31
CA TYR A 335 -33.03 51.93 -45.57
C TYR A 335 -32.36 50.59 -45.40
N ALA A 336 -33.03 49.52 -45.27
CA ALA A 336 -32.70 48.21 -45.74
C ALA A 336 -33.47 47.07 -45.12
N LYS A 337 -33.89 46.19 -45.95
CA LYS A 337 -34.01 44.74 -45.90
C LYS A 337 -34.20 44.06 -44.54
N GLU A 338 -35.26 43.21 -44.60
CA GLU A 338 -35.57 42.06 -43.74
C GLU A 338 -35.45 42.23 -42.22
N THR A 339 -36.57 42.16 -41.64
CA THR A 339 -36.89 42.28 -40.22
C THR A 339 -36.29 41.11 -39.45
N ASP A 340 -35.21 41.32 -38.72
CA ASP A 340 -34.81 40.46 -37.65
C ASP A 340 -35.88 40.55 -36.56
N THR A 341 -36.50 39.41 -36.23
CA THR A 341 -37.41 39.28 -35.12
C THR A 341 -36.62 39.19 -33.82
N GLU A 342 -36.50 40.30 -33.13
CA GLU A 342 -35.85 40.31 -31.79
C GLU A 342 -36.84 39.86 -30.68
N LEU A 343 -36.30 39.24 -29.65
CA LEU A 343 -37.03 38.96 -28.44
C LEU A 343 -37.09 40.24 -27.57
N LEU A 344 -38.28 40.78 -27.43
CA LEU A 344 -38.53 42.01 -26.70
C LEU A 344 -39.28 41.70 -25.41
N VAL A 345 -38.91 42.35 -24.31
CA VAL A 345 -39.62 42.30 -23.02
C VAL A 345 -40.18 43.70 -22.74
N ARG A 346 -41.49 43.81 -22.46
CA ARG A 346 -42.10 45.09 -22.08
C ARG A 346 -41.67 45.42 -20.64
N VAL A 347 -41.27 46.67 -20.40
CA VAL A 347 -40.95 47.19 -19.08
C VAL A 347 -42.13 47.00 -18.09
N SER A 348 -43.37 47.13 -18.60
CA SER A 348 -44.56 46.83 -17.81
C SER A 348 -44.68 45.36 -17.38
N ASP A 349 -44.13 44.45 -18.16
CA ASP A 349 -44.17 43.01 -17.84
C ASP A 349 -43.03 42.65 -16.89
N LEU A 350 -41.91 43.34 -16.94
CA LEU A 350 -40.85 43.25 -15.94
C LEU A 350 -41.30 43.70 -14.55
N THR A 351 -42.16 44.74 -14.51
CA THR A 351 -42.73 45.27 -13.24
C THR A 351 -43.93 44.47 -12.77
N LYS A 352 -44.75 43.92 -13.69
CA LYS A 352 -45.90 43.05 -13.37
C LYS A 352 -45.53 41.57 -13.26
N GLY A 353 -44.48 41.14 -13.96
CA GLY A 353 -44.03 39.73 -14.06
C GLY A 353 -43.29 39.22 -12.85
N ARG A 354 -42.89 40.09 -11.90
CA ARG A 354 -42.78 39.65 -10.53
C ARG A 354 -44.20 39.38 -10.02
N ARG A 355 -44.89 38.34 -10.51
CA ARG A 355 -45.80 37.61 -9.67
C ARG A 355 -44.93 37.26 -8.47
N TYR A 356 -45.21 37.94 -7.37
CA TYR A 356 -44.59 37.65 -6.09
C TYR A 356 -44.73 36.15 -5.89
N SER A 357 -43.69 35.40 -6.24
CA SER A 357 -43.46 34.14 -5.54
C SER A 357 -43.56 34.52 -4.08
N SER A 358 -44.26 33.78 -3.29
CA SER A 358 -44.42 34.10 -1.88
C SER A 358 -42.99 34.30 -1.32
N ASN A 359 -42.84 35.12 -0.27
CA ASN A 359 -41.53 35.26 0.39
C ASN A 359 -40.91 33.89 0.70
N LEU A 360 -41.74 32.87 0.92
CA LEU A 360 -41.36 31.47 1.08
C LEU A 360 -40.68 30.91 -0.17
N ASP A 361 -41.28 31.07 -1.36
CA ASP A 361 -40.71 30.54 -2.59
C ASP A 361 -39.34 31.16 -2.89
N GLN A 362 -39.19 32.46 -2.62
CA GLN A 362 -37.92 33.16 -2.78
C GLN A 362 -36.89 32.68 -1.76
N ALA A 363 -37.27 32.46 -0.50
CA ALA A 363 -36.37 31.93 0.52
C ALA A 363 -35.91 30.50 0.19
N VAL A 364 -36.81 29.65 -0.29
CA VAL A 364 -36.51 28.29 -0.71
C VAL A 364 -35.52 28.28 -1.87
N GLU A 365 -35.73 29.16 -2.87
CA GLU A 365 -34.80 29.26 -4.01
C GLU A 365 -33.42 29.79 -3.60
N ASP A 366 -33.37 30.81 -2.75
CA ASP A 366 -32.10 31.33 -2.25
C ASP A 366 -31.33 30.29 -1.42
N LEU A 367 -32.04 29.53 -0.56
CA LEU A 367 -31.47 28.45 0.23
C LEU A 367 -30.93 27.31 -0.68
N HIS A 368 -31.72 26.96 -1.70
CA HIS A 368 -31.32 25.95 -2.67
C HIS A 368 -30.00 26.34 -3.40
N ASP A 369 -29.95 27.57 -3.92
CA ASP A 369 -28.78 28.08 -4.63
C ASP A 369 -27.55 28.14 -3.72
N LEU A 370 -27.69 28.62 -2.49
CA LEU A 370 -26.61 28.68 -1.50
C LEU A 370 -26.11 27.27 -1.14
N LEU A 371 -27.05 26.35 -0.86
CA LEU A 371 -26.72 24.97 -0.51
C LEU A 371 -25.97 24.25 -1.66
N LEU A 372 -26.49 24.40 -2.88
CA LEU A 372 -25.90 23.76 -4.07
C LEU A 372 -24.46 24.24 -4.31
N VAL A 373 -24.24 25.56 -4.29
CA VAL A 373 -22.91 26.12 -4.55
C VAL A 373 -21.96 25.81 -3.40
N TYR A 374 -22.45 25.90 -2.15
CA TYR A 374 -21.63 25.56 -1.00
C TYR A 374 -21.24 24.08 -1.00
N TYR A 375 -22.19 23.19 -1.33
CA TYR A 375 -21.93 21.75 -1.44
C TYR A 375 -20.81 21.45 -2.45
N LYS A 376 -20.83 22.06 -3.62
CA LYS A 376 -19.79 21.87 -4.64
C LYS A 376 -18.40 22.30 -4.15
N VAL A 377 -18.31 23.45 -3.50
CA VAL A 377 -17.04 23.98 -2.99
C VAL A 377 -16.53 23.17 -1.80
N ALA A 378 -17.40 22.87 -0.85
CA ALA A 378 -17.06 22.11 0.36
C ALA A 378 -16.65 20.68 0.02
N ARG A 379 -17.34 20.03 -0.94
CA ARG A 379 -17.01 18.69 -1.41
C ARG A 379 -15.57 18.57 -1.91
N LYS A 380 -15.15 19.50 -2.80
CA LYS A 380 -13.78 19.52 -3.33
C LYS A 380 -12.76 19.71 -2.20
N ARG A 381 -12.95 20.71 -1.36
CA ARG A 381 -12.09 20.99 -0.20
C ARG A 381 -11.99 19.80 0.75
N PHE A 382 -13.12 19.15 1.04
CA PHE A 382 -13.19 17.99 1.92
C PHE A 382 -12.38 16.81 1.37
N VAL A 383 -12.58 16.46 0.11
CA VAL A 383 -11.85 15.36 -0.56
C VAL A 383 -10.35 15.65 -0.56
N ASP A 384 -9.94 16.86 -0.94
CA ASP A 384 -8.53 17.28 -0.92
C ASP A 384 -7.93 17.20 0.49
N ALA A 385 -8.67 17.64 1.51
CA ALA A 385 -8.22 17.57 2.89
C ALA A 385 -8.05 16.12 3.38
N VAL A 386 -8.99 15.24 3.05
CA VAL A 386 -8.90 13.82 3.43
C VAL A 386 -7.70 13.15 2.75
N ILE A 387 -7.53 13.36 1.44
CA ILE A 387 -6.42 12.76 0.68
C ILE A 387 -5.07 13.30 1.17
N ALA A 388 -4.91 14.62 1.25
CA ALA A 388 -3.62 15.21 1.59
C ALA A 388 -3.23 14.99 3.05
N GLN A 389 -4.19 15.07 3.98
CA GLN A 389 -3.87 15.01 5.40
C GLN A 389 -3.95 13.58 5.93
N ALA A 390 -5.10 12.91 5.77
CA ALA A 390 -5.28 11.60 6.38
C ALA A 390 -4.53 10.48 5.61
N VAL A 391 -4.53 10.53 4.29
CA VAL A 391 -3.87 9.49 3.50
C VAL A 391 -2.39 9.81 3.31
N ASP A 392 -2.07 10.91 2.65
CA ASP A 392 -0.67 11.17 2.31
C ASP A 392 0.17 11.38 3.57
N TYR A 393 -0.20 12.32 4.44
CA TYR A 393 0.61 12.63 5.62
C TYR A 393 0.58 11.53 6.67
N PHE A 394 -0.60 11.05 7.13
CA PHE A 394 -0.64 10.09 8.23
C PHE A 394 -0.33 8.65 7.82
N LEU A 395 -0.66 8.21 6.61
CA LEU A 395 -0.51 6.81 6.21
C LEU A 395 0.69 6.54 5.28
N LEU A 396 1.14 7.54 4.51
CA LEU A 396 2.18 7.31 3.49
C LEU A 396 3.51 8.02 3.79
N THR A 397 3.53 9.34 3.94
CA THR A 397 4.77 10.14 3.87
C THR A 397 5.22 10.73 5.20
N GLY A 398 4.32 11.00 6.13
CA GLY A 398 4.64 11.68 7.40
C GLY A 398 5.56 10.86 8.31
N GLU A 399 6.18 11.52 9.28
CA GLU A 399 7.14 10.90 10.20
C GLU A 399 6.52 9.74 11.00
N GLU A 400 5.24 9.86 11.37
CA GLU A 400 4.49 8.85 12.12
C GLU A 400 3.73 7.86 11.23
N SER A 401 4.02 7.84 9.93
CA SER A 401 3.45 6.87 8.99
C SER A 401 3.84 5.44 9.37
N PRO A 402 2.92 4.46 9.24
CA PRO A 402 3.23 3.06 9.50
C PRO A 402 4.38 2.53 8.62
N LEU A 403 4.60 3.13 7.45
CA LEU A 403 5.70 2.79 6.55
C LEU A 403 7.08 3.22 7.09
N ASN A 404 7.13 4.11 8.08
CA ASN A 404 8.34 4.63 8.69
C ASN A 404 8.71 3.95 10.03
N ILE A 405 7.97 2.92 10.46
CA ILE A 405 8.24 2.23 11.73
C ILE A 405 9.52 1.41 11.65
N LEU A 406 9.69 0.61 10.59
CA LEU A 406 10.85 -0.25 10.44
C LEU A 406 12.07 0.55 9.93
N THR A 407 12.83 1.08 10.87
CA THR A 407 14.01 1.91 10.61
C THR A 407 15.23 1.39 11.37
N PRO A 408 16.47 1.68 10.92
CA PRO A 408 17.67 1.36 11.70
C PRO A 408 17.65 1.94 13.12
N PRO A 409 17.22 3.20 13.39
CA PRO A 409 17.05 3.70 14.75
C PRO A 409 16.08 2.87 15.60
N PHE A 410 14.97 2.38 15.04
CA PHE A 410 14.05 1.48 15.75
C PHE A 410 14.75 0.20 16.19
N ILE A 411 15.53 -0.43 15.31
CA ILE A 411 16.34 -1.62 15.64
C ILE A 411 17.39 -1.30 16.68
N SER A 412 18.08 -0.15 16.58
CA SER A 412 19.11 0.26 17.53
C SER A 412 18.57 0.51 18.94
N SER A 413 17.28 0.88 19.07
CA SER A 413 16.59 1.09 20.35
C SER A 413 16.23 -0.21 21.08
N MET A 414 16.30 -1.38 20.40
CA MET A 414 15.94 -2.67 20.98
C MET A 414 16.92 -3.14 22.04
N SER A 415 16.40 -3.71 23.14
CA SER A 415 17.21 -4.37 24.16
C SER A 415 17.83 -5.67 23.64
N ALA A 416 18.90 -6.14 24.33
CA ALA A 416 19.52 -7.42 24.01
C ALA A 416 18.54 -8.61 24.05
N GLU A 417 17.60 -8.58 24.99
CA GLU A 417 16.57 -9.62 25.12
C GLU A 417 15.59 -9.60 23.93
N GLN A 418 15.18 -8.43 23.48
CA GLN A 418 14.32 -8.27 22.31
C GLN A 418 15.02 -8.74 21.04
N LEU A 419 16.30 -8.40 20.87
CA LEU A 419 17.10 -8.86 19.72
C LEU A 419 17.23 -10.39 19.69
N GLU A 420 17.46 -11.04 20.85
CA GLU A 420 17.53 -12.50 20.92
C GLU A 420 16.17 -13.15 20.64
N GLN A 421 15.07 -12.59 21.13
CA GLN A 421 13.72 -13.10 20.85
C GLN A 421 13.37 -13.03 19.36
N ILE A 422 13.70 -11.92 18.70
CA ILE A 422 13.33 -11.64 17.30
C ILE A 422 14.31 -12.33 16.35
N ALA A 423 15.61 -12.07 16.50
CA ALA A 423 16.64 -12.46 15.54
C ALA A 423 17.51 -13.65 15.98
N GLY A 424 17.36 -14.10 17.24
CA GLY A 424 18.13 -15.25 17.74
C GLY A 424 17.89 -16.51 16.92
N GLU A 425 18.97 -17.22 16.58
CA GLU A 425 18.88 -18.50 15.86
C GLU A 425 18.25 -19.57 16.76
N ASN A 426 17.42 -20.44 16.17
CA ASN A 426 16.95 -21.60 16.90
C ASN A 426 18.09 -22.58 17.18
N MET A 427 17.97 -23.38 18.21
CA MET A 427 19.02 -24.34 18.63
C MET A 427 19.41 -25.32 17.51
N ALA A 428 18.47 -25.71 16.67
CA ALA A 428 18.75 -26.62 15.55
C ALA A 428 19.65 -25.96 14.49
N SER A 429 19.39 -24.67 14.16
CA SER A 429 20.23 -23.92 13.23
C SER A 429 21.61 -23.62 13.81
N LYS A 430 21.70 -23.25 15.11
CA LYS A 430 22.98 -23.06 15.81
C LYS A 430 23.84 -24.33 15.77
N ASN A 431 23.24 -25.47 16.13
CA ASN A 431 23.95 -26.75 16.10
C ASN A 431 24.40 -27.12 14.69
N LYS A 432 23.52 -26.99 13.69
CA LYS A 432 23.85 -27.27 12.30
C LYS A 432 24.98 -26.37 11.77
N ARG A 433 24.96 -25.08 12.12
CA ARG A 433 26.03 -24.13 11.78
C ARG A 433 27.36 -24.52 12.44
N HIS A 434 27.30 -24.88 13.71
CA HIS A 434 28.50 -25.35 14.45
C HIS A 434 29.12 -26.58 13.79
N ASP A 435 28.27 -27.58 13.47
CA ASP A 435 28.72 -28.82 12.82
C ASP A 435 29.31 -28.56 11.43
N LEU A 436 28.67 -27.72 10.62
CA LEU A 436 29.21 -27.33 9.31
C LEU A 436 30.52 -26.57 9.42
N LYS A 437 30.66 -25.62 10.36
CA LYS A 437 31.93 -24.92 10.61
C LYS A 437 33.05 -25.90 10.99
N LYS A 438 32.74 -26.88 11.86
CA LYS A 438 33.70 -27.93 12.26
C LYS A 438 34.07 -28.85 11.09
N GLN A 439 33.09 -29.23 10.27
CA GLN A 439 33.30 -30.02 9.08
C GLN A 439 34.18 -29.30 8.04
N ILE A 440 33.89 -28.00 7.78
CA ILE A 440 34.69 -27.17 6.88
C ILE A 440 36.12 -27.08 7.37
N ALA A 441 36.34 -26.81 8.66
CA ALA A 441 37.69 -26.74 9.23
C ALA A 441 38.48 -28.03 9.07
N ALA A 442 37.83 -29.18 9.36
CA ALA A 442 38.44 -30.49 9.18
C ALA A 442 38.79 -30.82 7.71
N LEU A 443 37.90 -30.46 6.77
CA LEU A 443 38.13 -30.66 5.33
C LEU A 443 39.21 -29.71 4.79
N GLU A 444 39.31 -28.47 5.29
CA GLU A 444 40.37 -27.52 4.93
C GLU A 444 41.74 -27.98 5.46
N GLU A 445 41.80 -28.54 6.67
CA GLU A 445 43.01 -29.15 7.21
C GLU A 445 43.41 -30.36 6.41
N GLY A 446 42.47 -31.28 6.10
CA GLY A 446 42.72 -32.42 5.23
C GLY A 446 43.24 -32.01 3.85
N LYS A 447 42.71 -30.95 3.27
CA LYS A 447 43.20 -30.39 1.99
C LYS A 447 44.62 -29.84 2.08
N LYS A 448 45.02 -29.26 3.21
CA LYS A 448 46.38 -28.78 3.46
C LYS A 448 47.37 -29.97 3.52
N VAL A 449 47.01 -31.03 4.25
CA VAL A 449 47.82 -32.26 4.34
C VAL A 449 48.01 -32.91 2.97
N LEU A 450 46.98 -32.90 2.12
CA LEU A 450 47.07 -33.43 0.76
C LEU A 450 47.89 -32.56 -0.22
N LYS A 451 48.22 -31.34 0.13
CA LYS A 451 49.07 -30.45 -0.66
C LYS A 451 50.53 -30.46 -0.21
N ALA A 452 50.80 -30.88 1.04
CA ALA A 452 52.14 -31.06 1.58
C ALA A 452 52.74 -32.39 1.11
#